data_1f95c7f5915badeeb0e5df380fefe75a
#
_entry.id   1f95c7f5915badeeb0e5df380fefe75a
#
_cell.length_a   1.000
_cell.length_b   1.000
_cell.length_c   1.000
_cell.angle_alpha   90.00
_cell.angle_beta   90.00
_cell.angle_gamma   90.00
#
_symmetry.space_group_name_H-M   'P 1'
#
loop_
_entity.id
_entity.type
_entity.pdbx_description
1 polymer ?
#
loop_
_entity_poly.entity_id
_entity_poly.type
_entity_poly.pdbx_seq_one_letter_code
_entity_poly.pdbx_strand_id
1 'polypeptide(L)'
;MKQKFSTLFFLLLFLLAGQQTVAQKAPNPFDIEQPSLRVFLPAPELATGRAVVACPGGGYSHLAVDHEGYDWAPYFNKQGIALIVLKYRMPKGDRTLPISDAEAAMKIVRDSADVWNLNPNDIGIMGSSAGGHLASTIATHAKPELRPNFQILFYPVITMNQSYTHMGSRNNLLGKEASAELEKEYSNEKQVTKETPRAFIVYSDDDNAVPPANGVNYYLASVSYTHLTLP
;
A
#
# COMPACT_ATOMS: atom_id res chain seq x y z
N MET A 1 -59.84 -25.95 56.03
CA MET A 1 -58.74 -25.20 55.36
C MET A 1 -58.00 -26.12 54.40
N LYS A 2 -58.28 -26.05 53.13
CA LYS A 2 -57.50 -26.74 52.07
C LYS A 2 -57.31 -25.76 50.91
N GLN A 3 -56.11 -25.28 50.76
CA GLN A 3 -55.68 -24.38 49.71
C GLN A 3 -55.51 -25.16 48.40
N LYS A 4 -56.19 -24.70 47.34
CA LYS A 4 -56.03 -25.25 45.98
C LYS A 4 -54.93 -24.49 45.29
N PHE A 5 -53.86 -25.16 44.91
CA PHE A 5 -52.82 -24.66 43.99
C PHE A 5 -53.35 -24.82 42.57
N SER A 6 -53.47 -23.68 41.86
CA SER A 6 -53.75 -23.62 40.43
C SER A 6 -52.45 -23.61 39.66
N THR A 7 -52.20 -24.66 38.92
CA THR A 7 -51.00 -24.79 38.07
C THR A 7 -51.28 -24.16 36.69
N LEU A 8 -50.70 -23.01 36.47
CA LEU A 8 -50.77 -22.31 35.18
C LEU A 8 -49.70 -22.92 34.25
N PHE A 9 -50.15 -23.61 33.24
CA PHE A 9 -49.27 -24.17 32.22
C PHE A 9 -49.00 -23.10 31.17
N PHE A 10 -47.76 -22.52 31.15
CA PHE A 10 -47.31 -21.64 30.09
C PHE A 10 -46.80 -22.48 28.89
N LEU A 11 -47.58 -22.47 27.84
CA LEU A 11 -47.21 -23.06 26.56
C LEU A 11 -46.27 -22.08 25.82
N LEU A 12 -44.97 -22.36 25.87
CA LEU A 12 -43.95 -21.59 25.14
C LEU A 12 -43.92 -22.12 23.69
N LEU A 13 -44.56 -21.41 22.75
CA LEU A 13 -44.39 -21.66 21.31
C LEU A 13 -43.00 -21.13 20.90
N PHE A 14 -42.05 -22.03 20.67
CA PHE A 14 -40.81 -21.73 19.96
C PHE A 14 -41.15 -21.57 18.46
N LEU A 15 -41.25 -20.32 18.00
CA LEU A 15 -41.16 -19.98 16.59
C LEU A 15 -39.71 -20.20 16.13
N LEU A 16 -39.43 -21.35 15.54
CA LEU A 16 -38.23 -21.58 14.74
C LEU A 16 -38.32 -20.72 13.47
N ALA A 17 -37.89 -19.46 13.59
CA ALA A 17 -37.56 -18.66 12.43
C ALA A 17 -36.32 -19.31 11.79
N GLY A 18 -36.52 -20.03 10.69
CA GLY A 18 -35.44 -20.56 9.88
C GLY A 18 -34.60 -19.36 9.37
N GLN A 19 -33.49 -19.11 10.02
CA GLN A 19 -32.46 -18.27 9.47
C GLN A 19 -31.87 -19.02 8.27
N GLN A 20 -32.27 -18.63 7.07
CA GLN A 20 -31.53 -18.98 5.88
C GLN A 20 -30.16 -18.32 6.03
N THR A 21 -29.17 -19.10 6.46
CA THR A 21 -27.76 -18.73 6.32
C THR A 21 -27.48 -18.67 4.84
N VAL A 22 -27.53 -17.47 4.28
CA VAL A 22 -26.93 -17.22 2.96
C VAL A 22 -25.47 -17.63 3.11
N ALA A 23 -25.08 -18.71 2.41
CA ALA A 23 -23.70 -19.14 2.40
C ALA A 23 -22.85 -17.97 1.90
N GLN A 24 -22.17 -17.29 2.80
CA GLN A 24 -21.29 -16.20 2.47
C GLN A 24 -20.17 -16.80 1.64
N LYS A 25 -20.14 -16.45 0.35
CA LYS A 25 -19.09 -16.90 -0.57
C LYS A 25 -17.76 -16.59 0.12
N ALA A 26 -16.89 -17.61 0.26
CA ALA A 26 -15.58 -17.41 0.83
C ALA A 26 -14.92 -16.21 0.13
N PRO A 27 -14.41 -15.21 0.88
CA PRO A 27 -13.82 -14.03 0.27
C PRO A 27 -12.71 -14.48 -0.66
N ASN A 28 -12.71 -13.94 -1.89
CA ASN A 28 -11.62 -14.15 -2.81
C ASN A 28 -10.34 -13.62 -2.12
N PRO A 29 -9.29 -14.45 -1.91
CA PRO A 29 -8.08 -14.01 -1.22
C PRO A 29 -7.37 -12.85 -1.95
N PHE A 30 -7.72 -12.60 -3.21
CA PHE A 30 -7.23 -11.49 -4.00
C PHE A 30 -8.13 -10.25 -3.94
N ASP A 31 -9.32 -10.33 -3.35
CA ASP A 31 -10.27 -9.22 -3.24
C ASP A 31 -10.19 -8.64 -1.84
N ILE A 32 -9.35 -7.63 -1.69
CA ILE A 32 -9.18 -6.92 -0.43
C ILE A 32 -10.29 -5.89 -0.31
N GLU A 33 -11.34 -6.24 0.42
CA GLU A 33 -12.46 -5.34 0.66
C GLU A 33 -12.14 -4.25 1.68
N GLN A 34 -11.24 -4.56 2.63
CA GLN A 34 -10.80 -3.64 3.67
C GLN A 34 -9.27 -3.57 3.69
N PRO A 35 -8.67 -2.37 3.65
CA PRO A 35 -7.24 -2.24 3.77
C PRO A 35 -6.78 -2.63 5.17
N SER A 36 -5.56 -3.13 5.30
CA SER A 36 -4.99 -3.48 6.60
C SER A 36 -3.49 -3.24 6.63
N LEU A 37 -2.99 -3.01 7.84
CA LEU A 37 -1.56 -2.87 8.12
C LEU A 37 -1.09 -4.05 8.96
N ARG A 38 0.05 -4.62 8.58
CA ARG A 38 0.79 -5.53 9.44
C ARG A 38 2.09 -4.88 9.86
N VAL A 39 2.26 -4.71 11.18
CA VAL A 39 3.37 -3.98 11.79
C VAL A 39 4.41 -4.96 12.31
N PHE A 40 5.67 -4.72 11.96
CA PHE A 40 6.84 -5.46 12.43
C PHE A 40 7.81 -4.45 13.06
N LEU A 41 7.84 -4.42 14.38
CA LEU A 41 8.76 -3.56 15.11
C LEU A 41 10.09 -4.28 15.38
N PRO A 42 11.24 -3.57 15.32
CA PRO A 42 12.50 -4.13 15.75
C PRO A 42 12.52 -4.35 17.26
N ALA A 43 13.46 -5.12 17.75
CA ALA A 43 13.72 -5.20 19.18
C ALA A 43 14.03 -3.81 19.74
N PRO A 44 13.52 -3.44 20.93
CA PRO A 44 13.64 -2.08 21.47
C PRO A 44 15.08 -1.56 21.53
N GLU A 45 16.04 -2.43 21.83
CA GLU A 45 17.47 -2.11 21.93
C GLU A 45 18.13 -1.83 20.56
N LEU A 46 17.50 -2.23 19.46
CA LEU A 46 17.97 -1.99 18.10
C LEU A 46 17.26 -0.80 17.44
N ALA A 47 16.10 -0.38 17.99
CA ALA A 47 15.21 0.57 17.35
C ALA A 47 15.90 1.92 17.05
N THR A 48 15.93 2.29 15.76
CA THR A 48 16.48 3.57 15.30
C THR A 48 15.45 4.70 15.27
N GLY A 49 14.19 4.37 15.46
CA GLY A 49 13.06 5.26 15.21
C GLY A 49 12.62 5.35 13.75
N ARG A 50 13.41 4.82 12.81
CA ARG A 50 13.04 4.80 11.38
C ARG A 50 11.97 3.77 11.09
N ALA A 51 11.06 4.11 10.16
CA ALA A 51 10.04 3.19 9.69
C ALA A 51 9.90 3.22 8.17
N VAL A 52 9.40 2.12 7.60
CA VAL A 52 9.10 1.99 6.18
C VAL A 52 7.71 1.40 6.01
N VAL A 53 6.84 2.08 5.27
CA VAL A 53 5.55 1.55 4.80
C VAL A 53 5.80 0.83 3.49
N ALA A 54 5.53 -0.47 3.44
CA ALA A 54 5.74 -1.31 2.26
C ALA A 54 4.43 -1.52 1.49
N CYS A 55 4.47 -1.22 0.19
CA CYS A 55 3.40 -1.43 -0.78
C CYS A 55 3.81 -2.58 -1.71
N PRO A 56 3.32 -3.82 -1.49
CA PRO A 56 3.62 -4.94 -2.37
C PRO A 56 3.08 -4.72 -3.78
N GLY A 57 3.74 -5.31 -4.79
CA GLY A 57 3.26 -5.30 -6.16
C GLY A 57 2.19 -6.36 -6.42
N GLY A 58 1.99 -6.67 -7.69
CA GLY A 58 0.98 -7.60 -8.18
C GLY A 58 0.08 -7.00 -9.26
N GLY A 59 0.61 -6.01 -10.01
CA GLY A 59 -0.05 -5.44 -11.19
C GLY A 59 -1.36 -4.72 -10.89
N TYR A 60 -1.61 -4.31 -9.65
CA TYR A 60 -2.90 -3.80 -9.18
C TYR A 60 -4.07 -4.79 -9.37
N SER A 61 -3.79 -6.08 -9.49
CA SER A 61 -4.77 -7.16 -9.60
C SER A 61 -4.79 -8.08 -8.38
N HIS A 62 -3.69 -8.14 -7.65
CA HIS A 62 -3.48 -8.88 -6.41
C HIS A 62 -2.33 -8.25 -5.62
N LEU A 63 -1.98 -8.81 -4.46
CA LEU A 63 -0.83 -8.38 -3.68
C LEU A 63 0.15 -9.53 -3.45
N ALA A 64 1.40 -9.31 -3.82
CA ALA A 64 2.52 -10.20 -3.55
C ALA A 64 3.05 -10.01 -2.10
N VAL A 65 2.15 -10.12 -1.12
CA VAL A 65 2.39 -9.71 0.27
C VAL A 65 3.51 -10.47 0.98
N ASP A 66 3.82 -11.68 0.55
CA ASP A 66 4.85 -12.49 1.17
C ASP A 66 6.24 -11.96 0.76
N HIS A 67 6.67 -12.21 -0.47
CA HIS A 67 8.04 -11.90 -0.93
C HIS A 67 8.31 -10.39 -1.20
N GLU A 68 7.27 -9.59 -1.44
CA GLU A 68 7.40 -8.12 -1.59
C GLU A 68 6.94 -7.34 -0.36
N GLY A 69 6.58 -8.04 0.71
CA GLY A 69 6.11 -7.46 1.95
C GLY A 69 6.73 -8.12 3.18
N TYR A 70 6.14 -9.22 3.64
CA TYR A 70 6.46 -9.81 4.94
C TYR A 70 7.90 -10.34 5.04
N ASP A 71 8.45 -10.90 3.98
CA ASP A 71 9.80 -11.48 3.96
C ASP A 71 10.89 -10.42 4.15
N TRP A 72 10.57 -9.13 3.97
CA TRP A 72 11.48 -8.04 4.28
C TRP A 72 11.59 -7.73 5.77
N ALA A 73 10.64 -8.18 6.60
CA ALA A 73 10.60 -7.81 8.01
C ALA A 73 11.84 -8.22 8.80
N PRO A 74 12.40 -9.44 8.67
CA PRO A 74 13.62 -9.81 9.37
C PRO A 74 14.83 -8.94 8.99
N TYR A 75 14.92 -8.54 7.71
CA TYR A 75 16.00 -7.67 7.26
C TYR A 75 15.90 -6.28 7.88
N PHE A 76 14.75 -5.62 7.78
CA PHE A 76 14.54 -4.27 8.31
C PHE A 76 14.66 -4.26 9.84
N ASN A 77 14.05 -5.20 10.54
CA ASN A 77 14.10 -5.25 11.99
C ASN A 77 15.52 -5.49 12.52
N LYS A 78 16.33 -6.29 11.82
CA LYS A 78 17.77 -6.46 12.16
C LYS A 78 18.54 -5.15 12.04
N GLN A 79 18.11 -4.23 11.16
CA GLN A 79 18.70 -2.89 11.00
C GLN A 79 18.09 -1.86 11.97
N GLY A 80 17.22 -2.28 12.89
CA GLY A 80 16.53 -1.38 13.81
C GLY A 80 15.41 -0.55 13.16
N ILE A 81 14.94 -0.94 11.99
CA ILE A 81 13.91 -0.24 11.21
C ILE A 81 12.58 -0.98 11.35
N ALA A 82 11.52 -0.25 11.67
CA ALA A 82 10.17 -0.81 11.65
C ALA A 82 9.68 -0.99 10.20
N LEU A 83 9.06 -2.13 9.92
CA LEU A 83 8.40 -2.38 8.64
C LEU A 83 6.89 -2.47 8.85
N ILE A 84 6.14 -1.73 8.05
CA ILE A 84 4.69 -1.71 8.06
C ILE A 84 4.20 -2.11 6.67
N VAL A 85 3.64 -3.32 6.53
CA VAL A 85 3.18 -3.83 5.24
C VAL A 85 1.70 -3.48 5.05
N LEU A 86 1.43 -2.74 3.99
CA LEU A 86 0.07 -2.33 3.61
C LEU A 86 -0.55 -3.36 2.66
N LYS A 87 -1.69 -3.91 3.05
CA LYS A 87 -2.62 -4.56 2.13
C LYS A 87 -3.62 -3.52 1.64
N TYR A 88 -3.39 -2.98 0.47
CA TYR A 88 -4.27 -1.97 -0.13
C TYR A 88 -5.32 -2.59 -1.03
N ARG A 89 -6.44 -1.91 -1.21
CA ARG A 89 -7.54 -2.34 -2.09
C ARG A 89 -7.14 -2.29 -3.55
N MET A 90 -7.63 -3.26 -4.31
CA MET A 90 -7.43 -3.28 -5.76
C MET A 90 -8.27 -2.20 -6.42
N PRO A 91 -7.69 -1.41 -7.33
CA PRO A 91 -8.37 -0.25 -7.92
C PRO A 91 -9.53 -0.61 -8.83
N LYS A 92 -9.43 -1.68 -9.63
CA LYS A 92 -10.47 -2.05 -10.60
C LYS A 92 -10.90 -0.86 -11.49
N GLY A 93 -9.95 0.02 -11.82
CA GLY A 93 -10.17 1.27 -12.57
C GLY A 93 -10.39 2.50 -11.69
N ASP A 94 -10.62 2.34 -10.40
CA ASP A 94 -10.71 3.44 -9.43
C ASP A 94 -9.41 3.59 -8.65
N ARG A 95 -8.52 4.42 -9.16
CA ARG A 95 -7.21 4.72 -8.56
C ARG A 95 -7.29 5.31 -7.16
N THR A 96 -8.42 5.90 -6.78
CA THR A 96 -8.55 6.55 -5.48
C THR A 96 -8.49 5.55 -4.33
N LEU A 97 -8.88 4.29 -4.57
CA LEU A 97 -8.87 3.22 -3.58
C LEU A 97 -7.45 2.94 -3.02
N PRO A 98 -6.47 2.49 -3.81
CA PRO A 98 -5.13 2.21 -3.29
C PRO A 98 -4.42 3.48 -2.80
N ILE A 99 -4.65 4.64 -3.43
CA ILE A 99 -4.02 5.90 -3.03
C ILE A 99 -4.51 6.33 -1.64
N SER A 100 -5.83 6.34 -1.41
CA SER A 100 -6.39 6.68 -0.09
C SER A 100 -5.95 5.70 1.00
N ASP A 101 -5.79 4.42 0.67
CA ASP A 101 -5.29 3.42 1.62
C ASP A 101 -3.82 3.69 2.00
N ALA A 102 -2.99 4.07 1.02
CA ALA A 102 -1.58 4.39 1.28
C ALA A 102 -1.42 5.72 2.04
N GLU A 103 -2.23 6.73 1.74
CA GLU A 103 -2.28 7.98 2.51
C GLU A 103 -2.72 7.73 3.95
N ALA A 104 -3.76 6.90 4.15
CA ALA A 104 -4.21 6.50 5.48
C ALA A 104 -3.12 5.73 6.25
N ALA A 105 -2.39 4.84 5.57
CA ALA A 105 -1.26 4.13 6.15
C ALA A 105 -0.17 5.10 6.65
N MET A 106 0.24 6.06 5.82
CA MET A 106 1.23 7.08 6.20
C MET A 106 0.75 7.88 7.41
N LYS A 107 -0.53 8.25 7.43
CA LYS A 107 -1.12 8.96 8.57
C LYS A 107 -1.10 8.12 9.84
N ILE A 108 -1.57 6.87 9.79
CA ILE A 108 -1.62 5.96 10.94
C ILE A 108 -0.21 5.75 11.52
N VAL A 109 0.81 5.54 10.68
CA VAL A 109 2.18 5.35 11.15
C VAL A 109 2.71 6.59 11.85
N ARG A 110 2.42 7.81 11.34
CA ARG A 110 2.81 9.06 12.00
C ARG A 110 2.06 9.28 13.32
N ASP A 111 0.75 9.06 13.32
CA ASP A 111 -0.08 9.21 14.54
C ASP A 111 0.30 8.20 15.64
N SER A 112 0.85 7.04 15.24
CA SER A 112 1.29 5.98 16.15
C SER A 112 2.78 6.09 16.53
N ALA A 113 3.48 7.13 16.10
CA ALA A 113 4.93 7.23 16.26
C ALA A 113 5.39 7.11 17.73
N ASP A 114 4.71 7.77 18.65
CA ASP A 114 5.03 7.69 20.08
C ASP A 114 4.84 6.27 20.64
N VAL A 115 3.74 5.60 20.25
CA VAL A 115 3.41 4.25 20.73
C VAL A 115 4.37 3.20 20.18
N TRP A 116 4.83 3.38 18.95
CA TRP A 116 5.73 2.44 18.26
C TRP A 116 7.20 2.82 18.37
N ASN A 117 7.53 3.85 19.15
CA ASN A 117 8.88 4.39 19.29
C ASN A 117 9.53 4.75 17.95
N LEU A 118 8.80 5.51 17.13
CA LEU A 118 9.23 5.96 15.80
C LEU A 118 9.49 7.46 15.80
N ASN A 119 10.35 7.89 14.87
CA ASN A 119 10.52 9.30 14.55
C ASN A 119 9.53 9.66 13.41
N PRO A 120 8.51 10.50 13.64
CA PRO A 120 7.53 10.88 12.62
C PRO A 120 8.14 11.61 11.42
N ASN A 121 9.39 12.12 11.56
CA ASN A 121 10.13 12.77 10.49
C ASN A 121 11.13 11.84 9.77
N ASP A 122 11.10 10.53 10.02
CA ASP A 122 11.96 9.54 9.37
C ASP A 122 11.16 8.29 8.97
N ILE A 123 10.01 8.52 8.31
CA ILE A 123 9.11 7.48 7.80
C ILE A 123 9.17 7.47 6.28
N GLY A 124 9.69 6.39 5.72
CA GLY A 124 9.76 6.16 4.29
C GLY A 124 8.59 5.34 3.74
N ILE A 125 8.52 5.28 2.42
CA ILE A 125 7.64 4.36 1.69
C ILE A 125 8.48 3.48 0.78
N MET A 126 8.10 2.20 0.67
CA MET A 126 8.74 1.22 -0.21
C MET A 126 7.69 0.58 -1.11
N GLY A 127 8.07 0.26 -2.33
CA GLY A 127 7.18 -0.50 -3.19
C GLY A 127 7.90 -1.19 -4.32
N SER A 128 7.33 -2.32 -4.75
CA SER A 128 7.82 -3.13 -5.85
C SER A 128 6.82 -3.14 -6.99
N SER A 129 7.26 -3.09 -8.25
CA SER A 129 6.40 -3.17 -9.42
C SER A 129 5.23 -2.16 -9.37
N ALA A 130 3.96 -2.61 -9.40
CA ALA A 130 2.77 -1.77 -9.20
C ALA A 130 2.74 -1.08 -7.83
N GLY A 131 3.26 -1.73 -6.78
CA GLY A 131 3.45 -1.11 -5.45
C GLY A 131 4.49 0.00 -5.48
N GLY A 132 5.50 -0.10 -6.35
CA GLY A 132 6.45 0.98 -6.64
C GLY A 132 5.77 2.19 -7.28
N HIS A 133 4.78 1.95 -8.16
CA HIS A 133 3.94 3.01 -8.68
C HIS A 133 3.16 3.69 -7.56
N LEU A 134 2.50 2.92 -6.69
CA LEU A 134 1.75 3.47 -5.56
C LEU A 134 2.67 4.28 -4.63
N ALA A 135 3.84 3.74 -4.28
CA ALA A 135 4.82 4.42 -3.42
C ALA A 135 5.29 5.75 -4.04
N SER A 136 5.64 5.76 -5.33
CA SER A 136 6.04 6.98 -6.03
C SER A 136 4.88 7.95 -6.23
N THR A 137 3.64 7.47 -6.35
CA THR A 137 2.45 8.33 -6.38
C THR A 137 2.28 9.08 -5.05
N ILE A 138 2.39 8.39 -3.91
CA ILE A 138 2.34 9.05 -2.60
C ILE A 138 3.50 10.06 -2.44
N ALA A 139 4.68 9.72 -2.93
CA ALA A 139 5.84 10.62 -2.87
C ALA A 139 5.67 11.91 -3.70
N THR A 140 4.91 11.85 -4.80
CA THR A 140 4.76 12.99 -5.72
C THR A 140 3.45 13.75 -5.54
N HIS A 141 2.35 13.08 -5.16
CA HIS A 141 1.02 13.68 -5.11
C HIS A 141 0.48 13.98 -3.71
N ALA A 142 0.95 13.24 -2.69
CA ALA A 142 0.41 13.43 -1.35
C ALA A 142 0.69 14.81 -0.79
N LYS A 143 -0.22 15.28 0.06
CA LYS A 143 -0.03 16.52 0.83
C LYS A 143 1.21 16.41 1.71
N PRO A 144 1.85 17.53 2.07
CA PRO A 144 3.10 17.54 2.85
C PRO A 144 3.06 16.69 4.11
N GLU A 145 1.95 16.73 4.84
CA GLU A 145 1.77 15.98 6.09
C GLU A 145 1.67 14.46 5.91
N LEU A 146 1.35 13.99 4.70
CA LEU A 146 1.24 12.57 4.35
C LEU A 146 2.43 12.07 3.51
N ARG A 147 3.23 13.02 2.97
CA ARG A 147 4.36 12.69 2.10
C ARG A 147 5.45 11.94 2.89
N PRO A 148 6.00 10.84 2.33
CA PRO A 148 7.10 10.12 2.99
C PRO A 148 8.37 10.98 3.07
N ASN A 149 9.29 10.64 3.97
CA ASN A 149 10.58 11.32 4.10
C ASN A 149 11.63 10.80 3.09
N PHE A 150 11.44 9.58 2.60
CA PHE A 150 12.24 8.94 1.55
C PHE A 150 11.43 7.83 0.88
N GLN A 151 11.91 7.34 -0.26
CA GLN A 151 11.28 6.24 -0.99
C GLN A 151 12.29 5.19 -1.43
N ILE A 152 11.87 3.91 -1.42
CA ILE A 152 12.63 2.76 -1.88
C ILE A 152 11.79 2.06 -2.95
N LEU A 153 12.30 2.02 -4.18
CA LEU A 153 11.54 1.55 -5.34
C LEU A 153 12.27 0.38 -6.00
N PHE A 154 11.64 -0.79 -5.97
CA PHE A 154 12.16 -1.99 -6.64
C PHE A 154 11.42 -2.22 -7.95
N TYR A 155 12.14 -2.26 -9.06
CA TYR A 155 11.58 -2.44 -10.42
C TYR A 155 10.22 -1.74 -10.60
N PRO A 156 10.15 -0.45 -10.24
CA PRO A 156 8.85 0.21 -10.11
C PRO A 156 8.18 0.44 -11.47
N VAL A 157 6.88 0.21 -11.54
CA VAL A 157 6.08 0.89 -12.55
C VAL A 157 6.07 2.37 -12.17
N ILE A 158 6.31 3.25 -13.13
CA ILE A 158 6.38 4.70 -12.91
C ILE A 158 5.47 5.44 -13.91
N THR A 159 5.65 5.13 -15.19
CA THR A 159 4.89 5.78 -16.26
C THR A 159 3.56 5.07 -16.50
N MET A 160 2.58 5.85 -16.98
CA MET A 160 1.34 5.32 -17.56
C MET A 160 1.36 5.43 -19.10
N ASN A 161 2.47 5.89 -19.70
CA ASN A 161 2.63 5.94 -21.15
C ASN A 161 2.63 4.52 -21.74
N GLN A 162 1.71 4.25 -22.63
CA GLN A 162 1.46 2.91 -23.17
C GLN A 162 2.66 2.31 -23.93
N SER A 163 3.61 3.14 -24.39
CA SER A 163 4.77 2.67 -25.15
C SER A 163 5.77 1.87 -24.30
N TYR A 164 5.83 2.10 -22.98
CA TYR A 164 6.83 1.47 -22.12
C TYR A 164 6.37 1.27 -20.65
N THR A 165 5.05 1.37 -20.39
CA THR A 165 4.48 1.01 -19.09
C THR A 165 4.27 -0.51 -18.97
N HIS A 166 4.04 -0.98 -17.74
CA HIS A 166 3.40 -2.28 -17.53
C HIS A 166 1.89 -2.13 -17.76
N MET A 167 1.41 -2.54 -18.94
CA MET A 167 0.02 -2.34 -19.39
C MET A 167 -1.04 -2.91 -18.43
N GLY A 168 -0.73 -4.03 -17.76
CA GLY A 168 -1.62 -4.62 -16.75
C GLY A 168 -1.86 -3.64 -15.59
N SER A 169 -0.80 -3.06 -15.04
CA SER A 169 -0.89 -2.07 -13.96
C SER A 169 -1.65 -0.82 -14.40
N ARG A 170 -1.33 -0.29 -15.58
CA ARG A 170 -2.01 0.89 -16.14
C ARG A 170 -3.52 0.65 -16.27
N ASN A 171 -3.92 -0.47 -16.87
CA ASN A 171 -5.32 -0.77 -17.11
C ASN A 171 -6.09 -1.05 -15.81
N ASN A 172 -5.47 -1.72 -14.85
CA ASN A 172 -6.10 -2.00 -13.56
C ASN A 172 -6.25 -0.73 -12.71
N LEU A 173 -5.28 0.20 -12.80
CA LEU A 173 -5.32 1.44 -12.02
C LEU A 173 -6.26 2.48 -12.62
N LEU A 174 -6.13 2.74 -13.93
CA LEU A 174 -6.79 3.86 -14.60
C LEU A 174 -8.02 3.47 -15.43
N GLY A 175 -8.21 2.16 -15.66
CA GLY A 175 -9.18 1.67 -16.64
C GLY A 175 -8.59 1.63 -18.06
N LYS A 176 -9.20 0.81 -18.93
CA LYS A 176 -8.70 0.62 -20.31
C LYS A 176 -8.79 1.89 -21.14
N GLU A 177 -9.86 2.67 -20.94
CA GLU A 177 -10.19 3.87 -21.71
C GLU A 177 -9.73 5.16 -21.00
N ALA A 178 -8.62 5.08 -20.22
CA ALA A 178 -8.08 6.26 -19.55
C ALA A 178 -7.64 7.35 -20.56
N SER A 179 -7.95 8.61 -20.26
CA SER A 179 -7.55 9.74 -21.10
C SER A 179 -6.04 10.00 -21.04
N ALA A 180 -5.51 10.68 -22.05
CA ALA A 180 -4.10 11.06 -22.08
C ALA A 180 -3.71 11.99 -20.90
N GLU A 181 -4.64 12.82 -20.44
CA GLU A 181 -4.45 13.69 -19.27
C GLU A 181 -4.28 12.84 -18.01
N LEU A 182 -5.11 11.80 -17.84
CA LEU A 182 -5.05 10.91 -16.70
C LEU A 182 -3.76 10.07 -16.73
N GLU A 183 -3.36 9.55 -17.88
CA GLU A 183 -2.06 8.89 -18.04
C GLU A 183 -0.90 9.83 -17.69
N LYS A 184 -0.96 11.08 -18.11
CA LYS A 184 0.05 12.08 -17.78
C LYS A 184 0.09 12.39 -16.30
N GLU A 185 -1.07 12.52 -15.65
CA GLU A 185 -1.22 12.79 -14.21
C GLU A 185 -0.57 11.68 -13.38
N TYR A 186 -0.80 10.40 -13.76
CA TYR A 186 -0.26 9.25 -13.04
C TYR A 186 1.04 8.68 -13.61
N SER A 187 1.67 9.39 -14.54
CA SER A 187 3.07 9.17 -14.92
C SER A 187 3.98 9.93 -13.96
N ASN A 188 4.45 9.24 -12.93
CA ASN A 188 5.08 9.85 -11.76
C ASN A 188 6.41 10.56 -12.11
N GLU A 189 7.10 10.17 -13.17
CA GLU A 189 8.27 10.88 -13.69
C GLU A 189 7.95 12.33 -14.13
N LYS A 190 6.68 12.61 -14.44
CA LYS A 190 6.20 13.94 -14.84
C LYS A 190 5.69 14.77 -13.65
N GLN A 191 5.60 14.15 -12.48
CA GLN A 191 5.06 14.77 -11.27
C GLN A 191 6.15 15.09 -10.23
N VAL A 192 7.40 14.78 -10.54
CA VAL A 192 8.54 15.10 -9.66
C VAL A 192 8.68 16.61 -9.55
N THR A 193 8.84 17.07 -8.31
CA THR A 193 9.08 18.47 -7.97
C THR A 193 10.23 18.57 -6.96
N LYS A 194 10.64 19.77 -6.58
CA LYS A 194 11.63 20.00 -5.52
C LYS A 194 11.20 19.46 -4.15
N GLU A 195 9.91 19.23 -3.97
CA GLU A 195 9.33 18.69 -2.73
C GLU A 195 9.28 17.17 -2.72
N THR A 196 9.55 16.52 -3.86
CA THR A 196 9.55 15.05 -3.96
C THR A 196 10.72 14.50 -3.16
N PRO A 197 10.49 13.54 -2.23
CA PRO A 197 11.56 13.02 -1.38
C PRO A 197 12.55 12.19 -2.19
N ARG A 198 13.79 12.11 -1.66
CA ARG A 198 14.86 11.30 -2.24
C ARG A 198 14.42 9.86 -2.46
N ALA A 199 14.88 9.27 -3.55
CA ALA A 199 14.56 7.91 -3.95
C ALA A 199 15.82 7.02 -4.01
N PHE A 200 15.68 5.79 -3.54
CA PHE A 200 16.57 4.68 -3.88
C PHE A 200 15.83 3.80 -4.88
N ILE A 201 16.40 3.57 -6.07
CA ILE A 201 15.72 2.89 -7.17
C ILE A 201 16.58 1.70 -7.61
N VAL A 202 15.97 0.52 -7.68
CA VAL A 202 16.61 -0.72 -8.15
C VAL A 202 15.75 -1.35 -9.23
N TYR A 203 16.37 -1.73 -10.34
CA TYR A 203 15.75 -2.46 -11.44
C TYR A 203 16.80 -3.29 -12.18
N SER A 204 16.34 -4.30 -12.92
CA SER A 204 17.20 -5.05 -13.85
C SER A 204 17.18 -4.40 -15.23
N ASP A 205 18.30 -4.43 -15.95
CA ASP A 205 18.42 -3.87 -17.29
C ASP A 205 17.71 -4.72 -18.36
N ASP A 206 17.40 -5.98 -18.04
CA ASP A 206 16.71 -6.95 -18.89
C ASP A 206 15.24 -7.20 -18.46
N ASP A 207 14.65 -6.34 -17.62
CA ASP A 207 13.26 -6.48 -17.19
C ASP A 207 12.31 -6.24 -18.36
N ASN A 208 11.66 -7.34 -18.81
CA ASN A 208 10.70 -7.31 -19.89
C ASN A 208 9.26 -7.10 -19.41
N ALA A 209 8.99 -7.18 -18.12
CA ALA A 209 7.68 -6.94 -17.53
C ALA A 209 7.46 -5.46 -17.22
N VAL A 210 8.44 -4.84 -16.57
CA VAL A 210 8.47 -3.41 -16.30
C VAL A 210 9.73 -2.82 -16.94
N PRO A 211 9.65 -2.29 -18.18
CA PRO A 211 10.81 -1.80 -18.88
C PRO A 211 11.66 -0.83 -18.04
N PRO A 212 13.01 -0.96 -18.05
CA PRO A 212 13.92 -0.14 -17.25
C PRO A 212 13.74 1.37 -17.42
N ALA A 213 13.19 1.80 -18.55
CA ALA A 213 12.84 3.19 -18.82
C ALA A 213 11.95 3.82 -17.73
N ASN A 214 11.14 3.01 -17.01
CA ASN A 214 10.38 3.48 -15.86
C ASN A 214 11.31 4.04 -14.77
N GLY A 215 12.25 3.23 -14.29
CA GLY A 215 13.22 3.63 -13.26
C GLY A 215 14.15 4.74 -13.74
N VAL A 216 14.67 4.64 -14.98
CA VAL A 216 15.58 5.63 -15.57
C VAL A 216 14.94 7.00 -15.66
N ASN A 217 13.72 7.10 -16.19
CA ASN A 217 13.03 8.39 -16.36
C ASN A 217 12.69 9.03 -15.02
N TYR A 218 12.31 8.23 -14.01
CA TYR A 218 12.06 8.74 -12.66
C TYR A 218 13.35 9.25 -12.00
N TYR A 219 14.44 8.52 -12.19
CA TYR A 219 15.77 8.96 -11.76
C TYR A 219 16.15 10.29 -12.40
N LEU A 220 16.07 10.42 -13.72
CA LEU A 220 16.41 11.65 -14.45
C LEU A 220 15.54 12.83 -14.00
N ALA A 221 14.25 12.62 -13.79
CA ALA A 221 13.36 13.64 -13.24
C ALA A 221 13.78 14.04 -11.81
N SER A 222 14.10 13.07 -10.95
CA SER A 222 14.51 13.30 -9.56
C SER A 222 15.83 14.07 -9.48
N VAL A 223 16.82 13.74 -10.33
CA VAL A 223 18.12 14.42 -10.38
C VAL A 223 17.97 15.88 -10.78
N SER A 224 17.01 16.19 -11.66
CA SER A 224 16.81 17.55 -12.14
C SER A 224 16.43 18.55 -11.03
N TYR A 225 15.87 18.05 -9.91
CA TYR A 225 15.43 18.88 -8.78
C TYR A 225 16.34 18.78 -7.55
N THR A 226 17.38 17.82 -7.55
CA THR A 226 17.95 17.58 -6.46
C THR A 226 19.03 17.15 -5.92
N HIS A 227 19.09 16.63 -5.56
CA HIS A 227 19.46 16.10 -4.28
C HIS A 227 19.86 14.63 -4.36
N LEU A 228 20.60 14.28 -5.35
CA LEU A 228 21.50 13.15 -5.30
C LEU A 228 22.79 13.61 -4.65
N THR A 229 22.87 13.52 -3.34
CA THR A 229 24.15 13.24 -2.73
C THR A 229 24.48 11.81 -3.12
N LEU A 230 25.27 11.66 -4.18
CA LEU A 230 26.02 10.44 -4.43
C LEU A 230 26.90 10.19 -3.21
N PRO A 231 27.02 8.92 -2.77
CA PRO A 231 27.94 8.57 -1.70
C PRO A 231 29.40 8.90 -2.05
#